data_2d2236207d3f462147f11f796e1e5017
#
_entry.id   2d2236207d3f462147f11f796e1e5017
#
_cell.length_a   1.000
_cell.length_b   1.000
_cell.length_c   1.000
_cell.angle_alpha   90.00
_cell.angle_beta   90.00
_cell.angle_gamma   90.00
#
_symmetry.space_group_name_H-M   'P 1'
#
loop_
_entity.id
_entity.type
_entity.pdbx_description
1 polymer ?
#
loop_
_entity_poly.entity_id
_entity_poly.type
_entity_poly.pdbx_seq_one_letter_code
_entity_poly.pdbx_strand_id
1 'polypeptide(L)'
;LQNRIDELEKRTREETEGDSQREIQLEQEDQAAGIDAQQDKAEPNLTIGGALWINYANQDWLGKNQGKRGLRFDNLRLSIDGDYDQFLMSAQYRWYNFSEAIHHAFFGYKLEEDNRIELGITQVPFGILPFRSHNFWFMIPYYVGLEDDYDAGIKWHNGSFGDWTFDLAFYINEEYGDATNLDRYSVDVVRVGEQQNEERNQFNARIAYDWKHDKHSHTELGVSGRYGDLDNRTTGKTGDYWAASVHANAFLGPWNLMLEGMRYEYNPENPVGVSNDLVLMGNLGSKRLVAARADIYVANFAYDFGAVGWKIDRLNCYNN
;
A
#
# COMPACT_ATOMS: atom_id res chain seq x y z
N LEU A 1 -79.30 -42.14 11.72
CA LEU A 1 -78.14 -42.02 12.67
C LEU A 1 -76.85 -42.35 11.96
N GLN A 2 -76.81 -43.46 11.24
CA GLN A 2 -75.60 -43.91 10.56
C GLN A 2 -75.05 -42.88 9.56
N ASN A 3 -75.86 -42.33 8.69
CA ASN A 3 -75.47 -41.33 7.68
C ASN A 3 -74.90 -40.03 8.31
N ARG A 4 -75.27 -39.72 9.55
CA ARG A 4 -74.75 -38.51 10.24
C ARG A 4 -73.43 -38.78 10.96
N ILE A 5 -73.19 -40.00 11.31
CA ILE A 5 -71.90 -40.45 11.86
C ILE A 5 -70.87 -40.46 10.72
N ASP A 6 -71.19 -41.03 9.57
CA ASP A 6 -70.30 -41.10 8.43
C ASP A 6 -69.93 -39.69 7.90
N GLU A 7 -70.86 -38.72 7.96
CA GLU A 7 -70.64 -37.33 7.57
C GLU A 7 -69.74 -36.59 8.58
N LEU A 8 -69.84 -36.88 9.87
CA LEU A 8 -68.98 -36.31 10.89
C LEU A 8 -67.59 -36.88 10.86
N GLU A 9 -67.45 -38.20 10.65
CA GLU A 9 -66.14 -38.85 10.45
C GLU A 9 -65.40 -38.31 9.23
N LYS A 10 -66.13 -38.08 8.11
CA LYS A 10 -65.54 -37.49 6.91
C LYS A 10 -65.07 -36.05 7.18
N ARG A 11 -65.84 -35.20 7.85
CA ARG A 11 -65.45 -33.84 8.20
C ARG A 11 -64.23 -33.82 9.12
N THR A 12 -64.22 -34.66 10.16
CA THR A 12 -63.09 -34.76 11.07
C THR A 12 -61.82 -35.19 10.35
N ARG A 13 -61.93 -36.09 9.34
CA ARG A 13 -60.83 -36.54 8.56
C ARG A 13 -60.29 -35.46 7.63
N GLU A 14 -61.19 -34.70 6.99
CA GLU A 14 -60.83 -33.58 6.10
C GLU A 14 -60.19 -32.42 6.91
N GLU A 15 -60.66 -32.15 8.13
CA GLU A 15 -60.05 -31.15 9.04
C GLU A 15 -58.66 -31.60 9.51
N THR A 16 -58.47 -32.89 9.86
CA THR A 16 -57.18 -33.43 10.31
C THR A 16 -56.18 -33.48 9.16
N GLU A 17 -56.57 -33.82 7.94
CA GLU A 17 -55.72 -33.77 6.77
C GLU A 17 -55.36 -32.35 6.36
N GLY A 18 -56.28 -31.39 6.53
CA GLY A 18 -56.03 -29.96 6.30
C GLY A 18 -55.05 -29.35 7.28
N ASP A 19 -55.14 -29.68 8.56
CA ASP A 19 -54.24 -29.22 9.62
C ASP A 19 -52.82 -29.83 9.45
N SER A 20 -52.74 -31.11 9.10
CA SER A 20 -51.45 -31.76 8.83
C SER A 20 -50.72 -31.17 7.61
N GLN A 21 -51.48 -30.83 6.54
CA GLN A 21 -50.90 -30.16 5.37
C GLN A 21 -50.44 -28.74 5.70
N ARG A 22 -51.13 -28.05 6.57
CA ARG A 22 -50.78 -26.71 7.00
C ARG A 22 -49.55 -26.69 7.91
N GLU A 23 -49.40 -27.67 8.81
CA GLU A 23 -48.20 -27.87 9.60
C GLU A 23 -46.94 -28.17 8.73
N ILE A 24 -47.10 -29.05 7.72
CA ILE A 24 -46.02 -29.37 6.79
C ILE A 24 -45.65 -28.12 5.96
N GLN A 25 -46.62 -27.29 5.58
CA GLN A 25 -46.37 -26.08 4.81
C GLN A 25 -45.68 -25.02 5.67
N LEU A 26 -46.03 -24.87 6.94
CA LEU A 26 -45.35 -23.98 7.87
C LEU A 26 -43.93 -24.45 8.21
N GLU A 27 -43.70 -25.75 8.37
CA GLU A 27 -42.34 -26.29 8.52
C GLU A 27 -41.48 -26.10 7.28
N GLN A 28 -42.07 -26.16 6.07
CA GLN A 28 -41.34 -25.90 4.82
C GLN A 28 -41.06 -24.39 4.64
N GLU A 29 -41.97 -23.52 5.04
CA GLU A 29 -41.75 -22.07 5.04
C GLU A 29 -40.69 -21.65 6.09
N ASP A 30 -40.68 -22.26 7.27
CA ASP A 30 -39.66 -22.02 8.30
C ASP A 30 -38.28 -22.57 7.89
N GLN A 31 -38.24 -23.74 7.23
CA GLN A 31 -37.01 -24.27 6.67
C GLN A 31 -36.49 -23.41 5.49
N ALA A 32 -37.37 -22.93 4.62
CA ALA A 32 -37.00 -22.00 3.55
C ALA A 32 -36.51 -20.65 4.08
N ALA A 33 -37.19 -20.11 5.12
CA ALA A 33 -36.75 -18.90 5.81
C ALA A 33 -35.40 -19.11 6.55
N GLY A 34 -35.17 -20.31 7.10
CA GLY A 34 -33.91 -20.68 7.74
C GLY A 34 -32.74 -20.88 6.75
N ILE A 35 -33.05 -21.28 5.50
CA ILE A 35 -32.04 -21.42 4.43
C ILE A 35 -31.68 -20.06 3.85
N ASP A 36 -32.64 -19.14 3.68
CA ASP A 36 -32.35 -17.76 3.27
C ASP A 36 -31.64 -16.92 4.36
N ALA A 37 -31.73 -17.36 5.64
CA ALA A 37 -30.98 -16.71 6.74
C ALA A 37 -29.55 -17.25 6.92
N GLN A 38 -29.15 -18.29 6.22
CA GLN A 38 -27.75 -18.65 5.98
C GLN A 38 -27.21 -17.93 4.74
N GLN A 39 -27.35 -16.60 4.67
CA GLN A 39 -26.40 -15.79 3.96
C GLN A 39 -25.02 -16.18 4.49
N ASP A 40 -24.12 -16.61 3.59
CA ASP A 40 -22.71 -16.85 3.88
C ASP A 40 -22.20 -15.68 4.75
N LYS A 41 -22.15 -15.87 6.07
CA LYS A 41 -21.48 -14.91 6.92
C LYS A 41 -20.02 -15.01 6.54
N ALA A 42 -19.51 -13.96 5.93
CA ALA A 42 -18.09 -13.85 5.66
C ALA A 42 -17.34 -14.22 6.94
N GLU A 43 -16.47 -15.23 6.88
CA GLU A 43 -15.63 -15.56 8.02
C GLU A 43 -14.48 -14.56 8.08
N PRO A 44 -14.14 -14.03 9.26
CA PRO A 44 -13.01 -13.13 9.40
C PRO A 44 -11.72 -13.88 9.04
N ASN A 45 -10.96 -13.34 8.10
CA ASN A 45 -9.64 -13.84 7.75
C ASN A 45 -8.58 -12.93 8.38
N LEU A 46 -7.64 -13.51 9.12
CA LEU A 46 -6.50 -12.82 9.70
C LEU A 46 -5.22 -13.56 9.35
N THR A 47 -4.34 -12.88 8.65
CA THR A 47 -3.02 -13.38 8.27
C THR A 47 -1.93 -12.65 9.04
N ILE A 48 -1.06 -13.40 9.71
CA ILE A 48 0.14 -12.87 10.34
C ILE A 48 1.33 -13.34 9.52
N GLY A 49 2.12 -12.39 9.05
CA GLY A 49 3.30 -12.62 8.23
C GLY A 49 4.53 -11.92 8.78
N GLY A 50 5.66 -12.13 8.14
CA GLY A 50 6.88 -11.44 8.49
C GLY A 50 8.09 -11.91 7.71
N ALA A 51 9.22 -11.24 7.95
CA ALA A 51 10.50 -11.58 7.35
C ALA A 51 11.64 -11.29 8.33
N LEU A 52 12.61 -12.18 8.37
CA LEU A 52 13.86 -11.98 9.10
C LEU A 52 15.01 -11.92 8.07
N TRP A 53 15.76 -10.83 8.09
CA TRP A 53 16.92 -10.66 7.23
C TRP A 53 18.21 -10.70 8.04
N ILE A 54 19.09 -11.57 7.59
CA ILE A 54 20.42 -11.75 8.15
C ILE A 54 21.43 -11.58 7.00
N ASN A 55 22.39 -10.71 7.17
CA ASN A 55 23.41 -10.40 6.19
C ASN A 55 24.77 -10.91 6.64
N TYR A 56 25.48 -11.59 5.77
CA TYR A 56 26.90 -11.91 5.96
C TYR A 56 27.74 -11.00 5.05
N ALA A 57 28.62 -10.22 5.65
CA ALA A 57 29.54 -9.36 4.94
C ALA A 57 31.00 -9.81 5.14
N ASN A 58 31.81 -9.73 4.10
CA ASN A 58 33.26 -9.85 4.16
C ASN A 58 33.86 -8.77 3.24
N GLN A 59 34.30 -7.66 3.83
CA GLN A 59 34.85 -6.50 3.12
C GLN A 59 36.35 -6.40 3.40
N ASP A 60 37.14 -7.17 2.69
CA ASP A 60 38.60 -7.22 2.85
C ASP A 60 39.35 -6.07 2.15
N TRP A 61 38.70 -5.43 1.15
CA TRP A 61 39.25 -4.28 0.41
C TRP A 61 39.34 -2.98 1.21
N LEU A 62 38.67 -2.87 2.36
CA LEU A 62 38.71 -1.68 3.23
C LEU A 62 39.82 -1.69 4.27
N GLY A 63 40.70 -2.70 4.24
CA GLY A 63 41.78 -2.89 5.21
C GLY A 63 41.28 -3.56 6.54
N LYS A 64 42.25 -4.09 7.31
CA LYS A 64 41.96 -4.97 8.46
C LYS A 64 41.08 -4.37 9.56
N ASN A 65 41.04 -3.05 9.69
CA ASN A 65 40.31 -2.37 10.78
C ASN A 65 39.09 -1.56 10.31
N GLN A 66 38.80 -1.52 9.01
CA GLN A 66 37.69 -0.72 8.43
C GLN A 66 36.63 -1.57 7.75
N GLY A 67 36.95 -2.81 7.36
CA GLY A 67 36.02 -3.70 6.69
C GLY A 67 35.01 -4.34 7.64
N LYS A 68 33.77 -4.39 7.21
CA LYS A 68 32.73 -5.14 7.89
C LYS A 68 32.91 -6.63 7.64
N ARG A 69 33.00 -7.45 8.69
CA ARG A 69 33.14 -8.90 8.59
C ARG A 69 32.23 -9.60 9.58
N GLY A 70 31.47 -10.57 9.10
CA GLY A 70 30.65 -11.45 9.93
C GLY A 70 29.17 -11.44 9.61
N LEU A 71 28.41 -12.19 10.40
CA LEU A 71 26.97 -12.29 10.34
C LEU A 71 26.33 -11.14 11.10
N ARG A 72 25.29 -10.55 10.54
CA ARG A 72 24.57 -9.41 11.14
C ARG A 72 23.08 -9.60 10.96
N PHE A 73 22.34 -9.23 11.99
CA PHE A 73 20.94 -8.91 11.89
C PHE A 73 20.77 -7.64 11.05
N ASP A 74 19.88 -7.66 10.07
CA ASP A 74 19.57 -6.51 9.22
C ASP A 74 18.22 -5.92 9.57
N ASN A 75 17.13 -6.68 9.39
CA ASN A 75 15.82 -6.30 9.89
C ASN A 75 14.93 -7.50 10.20
N LEU A 76 13.93 -7.25 11.06
CA LEU A 76 12.77 -8.08 11.31
C LEU A 76 11.52 -7.30 10.91
N ARG A 77 10.59 -7.95 10.19
CA ARG A 77 9.28 -7.39 9.82
C ARG A 77 8.19 -8.25 10.43
N LEU A 78 7.17 -7.62 10.93
CA LEU A 78 5.92 -8.26 11.33
C LEU A 78 4.78 -7.58 10.57
N SER A 79 3.96 -8.38 9.89
CA SER A 79 2.78 -7.91 9.15
C SER A 79 1.54 -8.58 9.71
N ILE A 80 0.46 -7.83 9.78
CA ILE A 80 -0.87 -8.30 10.13
C ILE A 80 -1.83 -7.78 9.06
N ASP A 81 -2.48 -8.69 8.34
CA ASP A 81 -3.46 -8.39 7.33
C ASP A 81 -4.77 -9.08 7.70
N GLY A 82 -5.87 -8.38 7.61
CA GLY A 82 -7.18 -8.91 7.94
C GLY A 82 -8.26 -8.42 6.98
N ASP A 83 -9.24 -9.29 6.73
CA ASP A 83 -10.46 -8.91 6.04
C ASP A 83 -11.69 -9.58 6.68
N TYR A 84 -12.77 -8.84 6.68
CA TYR A 84 -14.06 -9.31 7.14
C TYR A 84 -15.16 -8.58 6.38
N ASP A 85 -15.89 -9.31 5.53
CA ASP A 85 -16.90 -8.74 4.64
C ASP A 85 -16.29 -7.61 3.76
N GLN A 86 -16.73 -6.40 3.92
CA GLN A 86 -16.24 -5.22 3.20
C GLN A 86 -15.08 -4.51 3.92
N PHE A 87 -14.81 -4.86 5.17
CA PHE A 87 -13.74 -4.24 5.94
C PHE A 87 -12.41 -4.95 5.69
N LEU A 88 -11.35 -4.19 5.62
CA LEU A 88 -9.97 -4.68 5.54
C LEU A 88 -9.08 -3.87 6.49
N MET A 89 -8.00 -4.50 6.93
CA MET A 89 -6.96 -3.85 7.68
C MET A 89 -5.60 -4.39 7.24
N SER A 90 -4.60 -3.54 7.28
CA SER A 90 -3.22 -3.96 7.06
C SER A 90 -2.29 -3.12 7.92
N ALA A 91 -1.31 -3.77 8.55
CA ALA A 91 -0.29 -3.11 9.33
C ALA A 91 1.03 -3.86 9.22
N GLN A 92 2.13 -3.13 9.12
CA GLN A 92 3.48 -3.70 9.15
C GLN A 92 4.40 -2.84 10.00
N TYR A 93 5.14 -3.49 10.92
CA TYR A 93 6.19 -2.88 11.71
C TYR A 93 7.54 -3.50 11.39
N ARG A 94 8.59 -2.67 11.34
CA ARG A 94 9.94 -3.07 10.97
C ARG A 94 10.94 -2.66 12.05
N TRP A 95 11.74 -3.62 12.51
CA TRP A 95 12.88 -3.40 13.39
C TRP A 95 14.15 -3.56 12.58
N TYR A 96 14.93 -2.50 12.48
CA TYR A 96 16.26 -2.50 11.89
C TYR A 96 17.32 -2.60 12.98
N ASN A 97 18.57 -2.88 12.61
CA ASN A 97 19.68 -2.90 13.58
C ASN A 97 20.06 -1.51 14.11
N PHE A 98 19.46 -0.44 13.59
CA PHE A 98 19.80 0.96 13.90
C PHE A 98 18.57 1.88 14.06
N SER A 99 17.37 1.41 13.78
CA SER A 99 16.11 2.17 13.84
C SER A 99 14.93 1.21 13.85
N GLU A 100 13.74 1.71 14.15
CA GLU A 100 12.49 0.97 14.01
C GLU A 100 11.39 1.89 13.48
N ALA A 101 10.42 1.36 12.75
CA ALA A 101 9.38 2.18 12.14
C ALA A 101 8.10 1.38 11.82
N ILE A 102 6.97 2.07 11.88
CA ILE A 102 5.77 1.66 11.17
C ILE A 102 6.05 1.80 9.67
N HIS A 103 5.72 0.76 8.89
CA HIS A 103 5.74 0.87 7.43
C HIS A 103 4.40 1.37 6.93
N HIS A 104 3.31 0.74 7.37
CA HIS A 104 1.93 1.16 7.12
C HIS A 104 1.03 0.66 8.24
N ALA A 105 -0.12 1.32 8.41
CA ALA A 105 -1.18 0.88 9.32
C ALA A 105 -2.49 1.57 8.94
N PHE A 106 -3.43 0.84 8.35
CA PHE A 106 -4.70 1.41 7.92
C PHE A 106 -5.87 0.43 8.08
N PHE A 107 -7.06 1.00 8.17
CA PHE A 107 -8.32 0.33 7.93
C PHE A 107 -8.86 0.73 6.58
N GLY A 108 -9.52 -0.22 5.90
CA GLY A 108 -10.12 0.04 4.61
C GLY A 108 -11.55 -0.49 4.53
N TYR A 109 -12.28 0.06 3.55
CA TYR A 109 -13.63 -0.36 3.21
C TYR A 109 -13.70 -0.61 1.70
N LYS A 110 -14.05 -1.84 1.33
CA LYS A 110 -14.25 -2.25 -0.07
C LYS A 110 -15.62 -1.75 -0.54
N LEU A 111 -15.65 -0.93 -1.56
CA LEU A 111 -16.87 -0.50 -2.26
C LEU A 111 -17.27 -1.55 -3.30
N GLU A 112 -16.25 -2.14 -3.95
CA GLU A 112 -16.32 -3.21 -4.94
C GLU A 112 -15.01 -4.03 -4.86
N GLU A 113 -14.83 -5.05 -5.69
CA GLU A 113 -13.69 -5.98 -5.62
C GLU A 113 -12.32 -5.27 -5.63
N ASP A 114 -12.13 -4.29 -6.53
CA ASP A 114 -10.89 -3.50 -6.62
C ASP A 114 -11.17 -1.99 -6.52
N ASN A 115 -12.13 -1.64 -5.66
CA ASN A 115 -12.50 -0.26 -5.37
C ASN A 115 -12.65 -0.12 -3.86
N ARG A 116 -11.78 0.67 -3.21
CA ARG A 116 -11.71 0.77 -1.77
C ARG A 116 -11.27 2.14 -1.28
N ILE A 117 -11.65 2.43 -0.06
CA ILE A 117 -11.18 3.59 0.70
C ILE A 117 -10.30 3.06 1.83
N GLU A 118 -9.15 3.66 2.03
CA GLU A 118 -8.19 3.36 3.10
C GLU A 118 -8.03 4.58 3.99
N LEU A 119 -8.02 4.39 5.33
CA LEU A 119 -7.85 5.42 6.34
C LEU A 119 -6.75 5.02 7.31
N GLY A 120 -5.73 5.84 7.46
CA GLY A 120 -4.56 5.59 8.30
C GLY A 120 -3.27 5.93 7.59
N ILE A 121 -2.20 5.20 7.92
CA ILE A 121 -0.89 5.32 7.26
C ILE A 121 -0.93 4.45 6.01
N THR A 122 -1.06 5.06 4.85
CA THR A 122 -1.22 4.37 3.57
C THR A 122 -0.16 4.80 2.56
N GLN A 123 0.15 3.93 1.59
CA GLN A 123 1.10 4.27 0.55
C GLN A 123 0.64 5.45 -0.29
N VAL A 124 1.51 6.44 -0.43
CA VAL A 124 1.31 7.60 -1.29
C VAL A 124 1.29 7.17 -2.75
N PRO A 125 0.20 7.45 -3.50
CA PRO A 125 0.06 7.01 -4.88
C PRO A 125 0.86 7.92 -5.83
N PHE A 126 2.14 7.57 -6.08
CA PHE A 126 3.00 8.35 -6.94
C PHE A 126 3.92 7.46 -7.79
N GLY A 127 3.87 7.63 -9.12
CA GLY A 127 4.70 6.91 -10.08
C GLY A 127 4.42 5.40 -10.17
N ILE A 128 5.46 4.61 -10.38
CA ILE A 128 5.38 3.14 -10.40
C ILE A 128 5.21 2.62 -8.98
N LEU A 129 4.16 1.85 -8.74
CA LEU A 129 3.85 1.24 -7.45
C LEU A 129 4.12 -0.27 -7.46
N PRO A 130 4.44 -0.89 -6.29
CA PRO A 130 4.67 -0.26 -5.00
C PRO A 130 6.05 0.41 -4.89
N PHE A 131 7.02 0.05 -5.73
CA PHE A 131 8.38 0.59 -5.79
C PHE A 131 9.01 0.33 -7.17
N ARG A 132 10.13 1.01 -7.47
CA ARG A 132 10.75 1.08 -8.81
C ARG A 132 11.97 0.19 -8.99
N SER A 133 12.27 -0.69 -8.03
CA SER A 133 13.45 -1.54 -8.08
C SER A 133 13.09 -3.02 -8.23
N HIS A 134 14.01 -3.82 -8.77
CA HIS A 134 13.90 -5.28 -8.84
C HIS A 134 14.51 -6.00 -7.63
N ASN A 135 14.95 -5.24 -6.64
CA ASN A 135 15.55 -5.74 -5.41
C ASN A 135 15.10 -4.93 -4.18
N PHE A 136 15.79 -5.10 -3.05
CA PHE A 136 15.49 -4.44 -1.78
C PHE A 136 16.30 -3.15 -1.54
N TRP A 137 17.03 -2.66 -2.53
CA TRP A 137 17.80 -1.43 -2.43
C TRP A 137 16.96 -0.25 -2.91
N PHE A 138 17.01 0.82 -2.12
CA PHE A 138 16.33 2.06 -2.45
C PHE A 138 17.04 2.79 -3.59
N MET A 139 16.24 3.40 -4.44
CA MET A 139 16.70 4.26 -5.52
C MET A 139 16.66 5.74 -5.13
N ILE A 140 17.14 6.63 -5.99
CA ILE A 140 17.15 8.08 -5.75
C ILE A 140 15.75 8.63 -5.38
N PRO A 141 14.65 8.23 -6.03
CA PRO A 141 13.32 8.72 -5.68
C PRO A 141 12.91 8.48 -4.21
N TYR A 142 13.33 7.36 -3.62
CA TYR A 142 13.09 7.09 -2.20
C TYR A 142 13.74 8.15 -1.30
N TYR A 143 14.99 8.55 -1.59
CA TYR A 143 15.74 9.49 -0.76
C TYR A 143 15.27 10.95 -0.84
N VAL A 144 14.30 11.21 -1.71
CA VAL A 144 13.65 12.52 -1.86
C VAL A 144 12.13 12.43 -1.63
N GLY A 145 11.66 11.35 -0.97
CA GLY A 145 10.27 11.15 -0.59
C GLY A 145 9.30 10.92 -1.74
N LEU A 146 9.76 10.30 -2.86
CA LEU A 146 8.95 10.06 -4.06
C LEU A 146 8.75 8.58 -4.39
N GLU A 147 9.23 7.67 -3.55
CA GLU A 147 9.11 6.22 -3.73
C GLU A 147 8.92 5.53 -2.39
N ASP A 148 8.03 4.53 -2.37
CA ASP A 148 7.74 3.71 -1.19
C ASP A 148 7.47 4.56 0.06
N ASP A 149 6.65 5.59 -0.17
CA ASP A 149 6.29 6.66 0.75
C ASP A 149 4.93 6.37 1.40
N TYR A 150 4.76 6.66 2.70
CA TYR A 150 3.55 6.33 3.47
C TYR A 150 3.23 7.48 4.41
N ASP A 151 2.01 8.01 4.27
CA ASP A 151 1.53 9.16 5.03
C ASP A 151 0.20 8.88 5.73
N ALA A 152 -0.10 9.70 6.76
CA ALA A 152 -1.34 9.60 7.54
C ALA A 152 -2.47 10.40 6.89
N GLY A 153 -3.50 9.67 6.41
CA GLY A 153 -4.63 10.31 5.72
C GLY A 153 -5.68 9.34 5.22
N ILE A 154 -6.32 9.74 4.14
CA ILE A 154 -7.35 8.97 3.44
C ILE A 154 -6.97 8.78 1.98
N LYS A 155 -7.10 7.57 1.48
CA LYS A 155 -6.86 7.21 0.08
C LYS A 155 -8.06 6.48 -0.51
N TRP A 156 -8.46 6.85 -1.69
CA TRP A 156 -9.37 6.11 -2.55
C TRP A 156 -8.59 5.47 -3.68
N HIS A 157 -8.77 4.16 -3.83
CA HIS A 157 -8.21 3.36 -4.91
C HIS A 157 -9.34 2.73 -5.72
N ASN A 158 -9.26 2.79 -7.04
CA ASN A 158 -10.20 2.15 -7.94
C ASN A 158 -9.48 1.54 -9.15
N GLY A 159 -9.42 0.20 -9.21
CA GLY A 159 -8.95 -0.59 -10.33
C GLY A 159 -10.08 -1.34 -11.06
N SER A 160 -11.34 -1.12 -10.67
CA SER A 160 -12.50 -1.81 -11.26
C SER A 160 -13.02 -1.17 -12.56
N PHE A 161 -12.41 -0.08 -13.03
CA PHE A 161 -12.84 0.62 -14.24
C PHE A 161 -12.12 0.13 -15.50
N GLY A 162 -12.33 -1.13 -15.87
CA GLY A 162 -11.71 -1.78 -17.03
C GLY A 162 -10.19 -1.92 -16.86
N ASP A 163 -9.42 -1.36 -17.80
CA ASP A 163 -7.96 -1.38 -17.74
C ASP A 163 -7.36 -0.11 -17.09
N TRP A 164 -8.20 0.71 -16.47
CA TRP A 164 -7.77 1.93 -15.78
C TRP A 164 -7.70 1.76 -14.29
N THR A 165 -6.68 2.36 -13.68
CA THR A 165 -6.53 2.50 -12.22
C THR A 165 -6.51 3.99 -11.87
N PHE A 166 -7.27 4.35 -10.84
CA PHE A 166 -7.34 5.70 -10.29
C PHE A 166 -7.02 5.65 -8.81
N ASP A 167 -6.12 6.51 -8.38
CA ASP A 167 -5.82 6.73 -6.97
C ASP A 167 -5.97 8.22 -6.65
N LEU A 168 -6.71 8.55 -5.60
CA LEU A 168 -6.80 9.88 -5.03
C LEU A 168 -6.51 9.79 -3.54
N ALA A 169 -5.68 10.69 -3.02
CA ALA A 169 -5.40 10.70 -1.59
C ALA A 169 -5.28 12.12 -1.05
N PHE A 170 -5.60 12.25 0.24
CA PHE A 170 -5.33 13.42 1.04
C PHE A 170 -4.67 12.99 2.33
N TYR A 171 -3.48 13.50 2.59
CA TYR A 171 -2.71 13.25 3.79
C TYR A 171 -2.60 14.52 4.62
N ILE A 172 -2.84 14.40 5.91
CA ILE A 172 -2.78 15.54 6.83
C ILE A 172 -1.33 15.85 7.20
N ASN A 173 -0.55 14.79 7.35
CA ASN A 173 0.86 14.81 7.75
C ASN A 173 1.54 13.47 7.42
N GLU A 174 2.83 13.40 7.70
CA GLU A 174 3.64 12.17 7.66
C GLU A 174 3.13 11.11 8.66
N GLU A 175 3.75 9.91 8.71
CA GLU A 175 3.24 8.72 9.42
C GLU A 175 2.93 8.96 10.91
N TYR A 176 3.71 9.78 11.62
CA TYR A 176 3.64 9.92 13.08
C TYR A 176 2.97 11.21 13.58
N GLY A 177 2.77 12.21 12.71
CA GLY A 177 2.31 13.55 13.12
C GLY A 177 3.33 14.31 13.97
N ASP A 178 4.58 13.87 13.97
CA ASP A 178 5.71 14.53 14.63
C ASP A 178 6.93 14.57 13.70
N ALA A 179 7.05 15.64 12.95
CA ALA A 179 8.14 15.85 11.99
C ALA A 179 9.55 15.93 12.66
N THR A 180 9.65 15.87 13.99
CA THR A 180 10.94 15.75 14.69
C THR A 180 11.38 14.30 14.86
N ASN A 181 10.46 13.34 14.74
CA ASN A 181 10.78 11.93 14.83
C ASN A 181 11.52 11.46 13.57
N LEU A 182 12.76 10.99 13.73
CA LEU A 182 13.57 10.43 12.65
C LEU A 182 13.45 8.91 12.54
N ASP A 183 12.89 8.23 13.55
CA ASP A 183 12.60 6.79 13.53
C ASP A 183 11.29 6.54 12.79
N ARG A 184 11.32 6.80 11.49
CA ARG A 184 10.23 6.64 10.51
C ARG A 184 10.73 5.89 9.28
N TYR A 185 9.81 5.29 8.54
CA TYR A 185 10.16 4.55 7.32
C TYR A 185 10.26 5.46 6.11
N SER A 186 9.25 6.30 5.89
CA SER A 186 9.17 7.22 4.76
C SER A 186 10.22 8.33 4.88
N VAL A 187 10.61 8.86 3.74
CA VAL A 187 11.53 10.01 3.67
C VAL A 187 10.72 11.28 3.53
N ASP A 188 10.64 12.05 4.61
CA ASP A 188 9.88 13.29 4.67
C ASP A 188 10.75 14.48 5.03
N VAL A 189 10.20 15.68 4.82
CA VAL A 189 10.79 16.90 5.35
C VAL A 189 10.68 16.90 6.87
N VAL A 190 11.83 17.01 7.54
CA VAL A 190 11.91 16.90 8.99
C VAL A 190 12.18 18.24 9.67
N ARG A 191 11.43 18.48 10.75
CA ARG A 191 11.47 19.69 11.57
C ARG A 191 12.60 19.64 12.59
N VAL A 192 13.83 19.53 12.10
CA VAL A 192 15.05 19.54 12.93
C VAL A 192 16.11 20.45 12.32
N GLY A 193 17.11 20.87 13.12
CA GLY A 193 18.17 21.79 12.67
C GLY A 193 17.65 23.20 12.43
N GLU A 194 18.16 23.89 11.40
CA GLU A 194 17.91 25.31 11.16
C GLU A 194 16.66 25.58 10.30
N GLN A 195 16.24 24.64 9.46
CA GLN A 195 15.14 24.83 8.52
C GLN A 195 13.78 24.80 9.20
N GLN A 196 13.51 23.86 10.10
CA GLN A 196 12.27 23.74 10.88
C GLN A 196 10.99 23.63 10.02
N ASN A 197 11.09 22.99 8.84
CA ASN A 197 9.96 22.74 7.96
C ASN A 197 9.28 21.40 8.29
N GLU A 198 7.99 21.30 7.99
CA GLU A 198 7.20 20.05 8.06
C GLU A 198 6.17 20.03 6.93
N GLU A 199 5.91 18.83 6.39
CA GLU A 199 4.91 18.61 5.35
C GLU A 199 3.50 18.55 5.96
N ARG A 200 2.53 19.14 5.24
CA ARG A 200 1.12 19.19 5.64
C ARG A 200 0.21 19.19 4.42
N ASN A 201 -1.03 18.74 4.63
CA ASN A 201 -2.14 18.89 3.68
C ASN A 201 -1.77 18.44 2.26
N GLN A 202 -1.20 17.24 2.12
CA GLN A 202 -0.76 16.69 0.84
C GLN A 202 -1.94 16.11 0.05
N PHE A 203 -2.13 16.55 -1.18
CA PHE A 203 -3.04 15.97 -2.17
C PHE A 203 -2.28 15.16 -3.20
N ASN A 204 -2.80 13.99 -3.53
CA ASN A 204 -2.21 13.10 -4.52
C ASN A 204 -3.26 12.61 -5.50
N ALA A 205 -2.85 12.51 -6.76
CA ALA A 205 -3.62 11.86 -7.82
C ALA A 205 -2.70 11.02 -8.70
N ARG A 206 -3.10 9.78 -8.98
CA ARG A 206 -2.44 8.88 -9.93
C ARG A 206 -3.49 8.27 -10.84
N ILE A 207 -3.19 8.22 -12.13
CA ILE A 207 -4.00 7.55 -13.16
C ILE A 207 -3.05 6.65 -13.92
N ALA A 208 -3.42 5.39 -14.06
CA ALA A 208 -2.67 4.43 -14.86
C ALA A 208 -3.60 3.64 -15.79
N TYR A 209 -3.05 3.20 -16.90
CA TYR A 209 -3.72 2.38 -17.91
C TYR A 209 -2.90 1.13 -18.18
N ASP A 210 -3.50 -0.06 -18.02
CA ASP A 210 -2.87 -1.34 -18.30
C ASP A 210 -3.12 -1.76 -19.75
N TRP A 211 -2.17 -1.44 -20.63
CA TRP A 211 -2.22 -1.84 -22.03
C TRP A 211 -1.84 -3.30 -22.20
N LYS A 212 -2.81 -4.15 -22.38
CA LYS A 212 -2.64 -5.58 -22.63
C LYS A 212 -2.23 -5.84 -24.08
N HIS A 213 -1.04 -6.43 -24.28
CA HIS A 213 -0.54 -6.79 -25.61
C HIS A 213 -0.97 -8.21 -25.98
N ASP A 214 -0.80 -9.16 -25.04
CA ASP A 214 -1.22 -10.55 -25.15
C ASP A 214 -1.48 -11.15 -23.75
N LYS A 215 -1.61 -12.49 -23.65
CA LYS A 215 -1.90 -13.18 -22.37
C LYS A 215 -0.78 -13.08 -21.33
N HIS A 216 0.44 -12.74 -21.76
CA HIS A 216 1.64 -12.75 -20.92
C HIS A 216 2.42 -11.43 -20.97
N SER A 217 1.91 -10.45 -21.72
CA SER A 217 2.59 -9.19 -21.95
C SER A 217 1.62 -8.02 -21.82
N HIS A 218 1.98 -7.05 -20.98
CA HIS A 218 1.23 -5.82 -20.78
C HIS A 218 2.19 -4.67 -20.43
N THR A 219 1.68 -3.45 -20.52
CA THR A 219 2.41 -2.25 -20.12
C THR A 219 1.49 -1.33 -19.34
N GLU A 220 1.80 -1.09 -18.09
CA GLU A 220 1.18 -0.01 -17.33
C GLU A 220 1.79 1.32 -17.79
N LEU A 221 0.95 2.24 -18.24
CA LEU A 221 1.30 3.62 -18.55
C LEU A 221 0.59 4.53 -17.56
N GLY A 222 1.31 5.44 -16.89
CA GLY A 222 0.65 6.27 -15.90
C GLY A 222 1.25 7.65 -15.75
N VAL A 223 0.45 8.51 -15.11
CA VAL A 223 0.80 9.85 -14.69
C VAL A 223 0.40 10.05 -13.24
N SER A 224 1.19 10.80 -12.49
CA SER A 224 0.86 11.13 -11.12
C SER A 224 1.33 12.53 -10.74
N GLY A 225 0.68 13.08 -9.73
CA GLY A 225 1.04 14.38 -9.17
C GLY A 225 0.73 14.43 -7.68
N ARG A 226 1.51 15.23 -6.97
CA ARG A 226 1.25 15.59 -5.58
C ARG A 226 1.48 17.09 -5.39
N TYR A 227 0.76 17.66 -4.42
CA TYR A 227 0.91 19.04 -3.95
C TYR A 227 0.61 19.09 -2.46
N GLY A 228 1.39 19.86 -1.71
CA GLY A 228 1.19 20.03 -0.28
C GLY A 228 1.77 21.32 0.27
N ASP A 229 1.45 21.60 1.52
CA ASP A 229 1.94 22.71 2.29
C ASP A 229 3.26 22.38 2.99
N LEU A 230 4.14 23.36 3.13
CA LEU A 230 5.41 23.24 3.83
C LEU A 230 5.48 24.29 4.95
N ASP A 231 4.99 23.91 6.13
CA ASP A 231 4.93 24.81 7.29
C ASP A 231 6.30 24.99 7.93
N ASN A 232 6.71 26.26 8.14
CA ASN A 232 7.94 26.59 8.85
C ASN A 232 7.65 27.09 10.27
N ARG A 233 8.11 26.35 11.27
CA ARG A 233 7.84 26.66 12.68
C ARG A 233 8.62 27.84 13.23
N THR A 234 9.74 28.22 12.62
CA THR A 234 10.54 29.37 13.05
C THR A 234 9.99 30.66 12.48
N THR A 235 9.63 30.70 11.22
CA THR A 235 9.12 31.91 10.54
C THR A 235 7.61 32.08 10.71
N GLY A 236 6.89 31.02 11.06
CA GLY A 236 5.42 30.99 11.09
C GLY A 236 4.76 31.12 9.71
N LYS A 237 5.53 30.92 8.65
CA LYS A 237 5.06 31.00 7.27
C LYS A 237 4.85 29.60 6.69
N THR A 238 4.01 29.51 5.69
CA THR A 238 3.75 28.31 4.93
C THR A 238 4.28 28.50 3.51
N GLY A 239 5.20 27.61 3.12
CA GLY A 239 5.61 27.40 1.74
C GLY A 239 4.77 26.27 1.12
N ASP A 240 5.20 25.78 -0.03
CA ASP A 240 4.55 24.68 -0.75
C ASP A 240 5.57 23.68 -1.31
N TYR A 241 5.06 22.55 -1.75
CA TYR A 241 5.82 21.59 -2.56
C TYR A 241 4.91 20.88 -3.56
N TRP A 242 5.50 20.45 -4.66
CA TRP A 242 4.81 19.65 -5.64
C TRP A 242 5.77 18.66 -6.31
N ALA A 243 5.19 17.57 -6.83
CA ALA A 243 5.89 16.67 -7.73
C ALA A 243 4.94 16.16 -8.80
N ALA A 244 5.49 15.84 -9.97
CA ALA A 244 4.76 15.20 -11.08
C ALA A 244 5.63 14.10 -11.70
N SER A 245 4.99 13.02 -12.16
CA SER A 245 5.66 11.88 -12.79
C SER A 245 4.86 11.36 -13.98
N VAL A 246 5.61 10.82 -14.96
CA VAL A 246 5.08 9.99 -16.02
C VAL A 246 5.87 8.69 -16.04
N HIS A 247 5.20 7.55 -16.20
CA HIS A 247 5.87 6.26 -16.15
C HIS A 247 5.33 5.24 -17.14
N ALA A 248 6.18 4.23 -17.43
CA ALA A 248 5.83 3.01 -18.11
C ALA A 248 6.48 1.83 -17.37
N ASN A 249 5.68 0.82 -17.02
CA ASN A 249 6.15 -0.45 -16.45
C ASN A 249 5.68 -1.59 -17.36
N ALA A 250 6.59 -2.11 -18.17
CA ALA A 250 6.29 -3.09 -19.22
C ALA A 250 6.74 -4.50 -18.81
N PHE A 251 5.82 -5.44 -18.87
CA PHE A 251 6.05 -6.88 -18.72
C PHE A 251 5.90 -7.52 -20.10
N LEU A 252 7.03 -7.90 -20.73
CA LEU A 252 7.10 -8.40 -22.10
C LEU A 252 7.72 -9.80 -22.12
N GLY A 253 6.88 -10.82 -21.86
CA GLY A 253 7.36 -12.18 -21.66
C GLY A 253 8.32 -12.28 -20.49
N PRO A 254 9.63 -12.66 -20.69
CA PRO A 254 10.60 -12.74 -19.61
C PRO A 254 11.20 -11.40 -19.20
N TRP A 255 10.90 -10.31 -19.93
CA TRP A 255 11.44 -8.98 -19.66
C TRP A 255 10.50 -8.15 -18.78
N ASN A 256 11.08 -7.41 -17.83
CA ASN A 256 10.41 -6.29 -17.18
C ASN A 256 11.25 -5.02 -17.40
N LEU A 257 10.59 -3.97 -17.89
CA LEU A 257 11.19 -2.67 -18.17
C LEU A 257 10.42 -1.61 -17.39
N MET A 258 11.09 -0.87 -16.52
CA MET A 258 10.55 0.25 -15.77
C MET A 258 11.20 1.54 -16.24
N LEU A 259 10.41 2.45 -16.77
CA LEU A 259 10.83 3.79 -17.19
C LEU A 259 9.99 4.83 -16.45
N GLU A 260 10.63 5.81 -15.85
CA GLU A 260 9.92 6.92 -15.21
C GLU A 260 10.72 8.22 -15.33
N GLY A 261 10.02 9.30 -15.60
CA GLY A 261 10.52 10.66 -15.52
C GLY A 261 9.70 11.44 -14.51
N MET A 262 10.35 12.12 -13.58
CA MET A 262 9.69 12.93 -12.57
C MET A 262 10.40 14.24 -12.32
N ARG A 263 9.63 15.21 -11.87
CA ARG A 263 10.13 16.50 -11.39
C ARG A 263 9.48 16.83 -10.06
N TYR A 264 10.25 17.41 -9.15
CA TYR A 264 9.75 17.96 -7.90
C TYR A 264 10.33 19.32 -7.59
N GLU A 265 9.61 20.09 -6.78
CA GLU A 265 10.03 21.38 -6.26
C GLU A 265 9.45 21.60 -4.87
N TYR A 266 10.31 21.92 -3.91
CA TYR A 266 9.99 22.38 -2.57
C TYR A 266 10.31 23.87 -2.48
N ASN A 267 9.36 24.68 -2.01
CA ASN A 267 9.47 26.12 -1.83
C ASN A 267 9.40 26.48 -0.34
N PRO A 268 10.45 26.17 0.46
CA PRO A 268 10.43 26.41 1.89
C PRO A 268 10.51 27.92 2.21
N GLU A 269 9.82 28.35 3.26
CA GLU A 269 9.90 29.69 3.84
C GLU A 269 10.90 29.76 5.00
N ASN A 270 12.16 29.41 4.74
CA ASN A 270 13.22 29.33 5.72
C ASN A 270 13.55 30.67 6.39
N PRO A 271 14.14 30.66 7.59
CA PRO A 271 14.68 31.86 8.25
C PRO A 271 15.76 32.56 7.42
N VAL A 272 15.91 33.87 7.63
CA VAL A 272 16.96 34.65 6.97
C VAL A 272 18.35 34.03 7.21
N GLY A 273 19.08 33.80 6.14
CA GLY A 273 20.41 33.17 6.18
C GLY A 273 20.41 31.67 6.00
N VAL A 274 19.24 31.00 5.99
CA VAL A 274 19.09 29.58 5.67
C VAL A 274 18.68 29.43 4.21
N SER A 275 19.39 28.60 3.45
CA SER A 275 19.12 28.43 2.00
C SER A 275 17.77 27.77 1.73
N ASN A 276 17.07 28.26 0.70
CA ASN A 276 15.87 27.64 0.13
C ASN A 276 16.18 26.68 -1.04
N ASP A 277 17.44 26.56 -1.44
CA ASP A 277 17.85 25.64 -2.52
C ASP A 277 17.99 24.18 -2.04
N LEU A 278 17.95 23.97 -0.72
CA LEU A 278 18.06 22.66 -0.08
C LEU A 278 16.93 22.45 0.91
N VAL A 279 16.48 21.20 1.03
CA VAL A 279 15.48 20.77 2.01
C VAL A 279 16.06 19.67 2.88
N LEU A 280 15.81 19.74 4.18
CA LEU A 280 16.26 18.73 5.14
C LEU A 280 15.23 17.63 5.24
N MET A 281 15.59 16.44 4.77
CA MET A 281 14.76 15.24 4.86
C MET A 281 15.36 14.24 5.87
N GLY A 282 14.49 13.39 6.43
CA GLY A 282 14.90 12.40 7.43
C GLY A 282 14.08 11.13 7.39
N ASN A 283 14.74 10.01 7.71
CA ASN A 283 14.15 8.70 7.94
C ASN A 283 15.18 7.74 8.57
N LEU A 284 14.71 6.63 9.13
CA LEU A 284 15.52 5.55 9.68
C LEU A 284 16.67 6.06 10.57
N GLY A 285 16.33 6.97 11.51
CA GLY A 285 17.25 7.57 12.47
C GLY A 285 18.27 8.54 11.88
N SER A 286 18.19 8.89 10.59
CA SER A 286 19.14 9.76 9.91
C SER A 286 18.47 10.92 9.20
N LYS A 287 19.25 11.95 8.89
CA LYS A 287 18.81 13.12 8.13
C LYS A 287 19.82 13.52 7.08
N ARG A 288 19.34 14.13 6.00
CA ARG A 288 20.17 14.59 4.88
C ARG A 288 19.58 15.84 4.23
N LEU A 289 20.45 16.68 3.69
CA LEU A 289 20.04 17.77 2.81
C LEU A 289 19.94 17.23 1.38
N VAL A 290 18.82 17.52 0.74
CA VAL A 290 18.57 17.23 -0.68
C VAL A 290 18.32 18.53 -1.43
N ALA A 291 18.49 18.53 -2.76
CA ALA A 291 18.12 19.67 -3.58
C ALA A 291 16.62 19.98 -3.44
N ALA A 292 16.26 21.26 -3.31
CA ALA A 292 14.85 21.65 -3.22
C ALA A 292 14.09 21.41 -4.53
N ARG A 293 14.78 21.26 -5.66
CA ARG A 293 14.20 20.94 -6.97
C ARG A 293 15.14 20.05 -7.78
N ALA A 294 14.56 19.07 -8.48
CA ALA A 294 15.30 18.24 -9.43
C ALA A 294 14.39 17.58 -10.45
N ASP A 295 14.98 17.18 -11.56
CA ASP A 295 14.43 16.20 -12.49
C ASP A 295 15.13 14.86 -12.23
N ILE A 296 14.36 13.77 -12.14
CA ILE A 296 14.86 12.43 -11.92
C ILE A 296 14.37 11.52 -13.04
N TYR A 297 15.24 10.69 -13.53
CA TYR A 297 14.91 9.70 -14.56
C TYR A 297 15.31 8.31 -14.06
N VAL A 298 14.37 7.35 -14.18
CA VAL A 298 14.54 5.96 -13.80
C VAL A 298 14.47 5.12 -15.06
N ALA A 299 15.43 4.22 -15.23
CA ALA A 299 15.44 3.22 -16.29
C ALA A 299 15.98 1.90 -15.74
N ASN A 300 15.08 0.98 -15.43
CA ASN A 300 15.41 -0.35 -14.89
C ASN A 300 14.93 -1.43 -15.83
N PHE A 301 15.71 -2.51 -15.94
CA PHE A 301 15.28 -3.69 -16.66
C PHE A 301 15.64 -4.96 -15.90
N ALA A 302 14.84 -5.99 -16.06
CA ALA A 302 15.11 -7.32 -15.58
C ALA A 302 14.79 -8.35 -16.66
N TYR A 303 15.49 -9.47 -16.59
CA TYR A 303 15.24 -10.64 -17.40
C TYR A 303 15.10 -11.89 -16.52
N ASP A 304 14.00 -12.60 -16.67
CA ASP A 304 13.73 -13.85 -15.97
C ASP A 304 14.08 -15.03 -16.87
N PHE A 305 15.12 -15.76 -16.52
CA PHE A 305 15.55 -16.97 -17.20
C PHE A 305 14.71 -18.19 -16.85
N GLY A 306 13.77 -18.06 -15.88
CA GLY A 306 13.03 -19.19 -15.34
C GLY A 306 13.97 -20.19 -14.63
N ALA A 307 13.61 -21.47 -14.67
CA ALA A 307 14.42 -22.54 -14.08
C ALA A 307 15.68 -22.81 -14.93
N VAL A 308 16.85 -22.68 -14.31
CA VAL A 308 18.15 -22.87 -15.00
C VAL A 308 18.85 -24.20 -14.65
N GLY A 309 18.12 -25.20 -14.21
CA GLY A 309 18.60 -26.53 -13.89
C GLY A 309 18.88 -26.70 -12.38
N TRP A 310 19.30 -27.87 -12.02
CA TRP A 310 19.55 -28.45 -10.69
C TRP A 310 19.28 -27.54 -9.47
N LYS A 311 18.02 -27.54 -8.98
CA LYS A 311 17.58 -26.82 -7.76
C LYS A 311 17.58 -25.29 -7.83
N ILE A 312 17.68 -24.70 -9.01
CA ILE A 312 17.45 -23.27 -9.21
C ILE A 312 16.14 -23.12 -9.97
N ASP A 313 15.10 -22.81 -9.23
CA ASP A 313 13.73 -22.70 -9.76
C ASP A 313 13.54 -21.39 -10.55
N ARG A 314 14.34 -20.36 -10.24
CA ARG A 314 14.28 -19.06 -10.91
C ARG A 314 15.61 -18.32 -10.85
N LEU A 315 16.04 -17.79 -11.99
CA LEU A 315 17.19 -16.88 -12.09
C LEU A 315 16.74 -15.58 -12.74
N ASN A 316 16.89 -14.47 -12.02
CA ASN A 316 16.65 -13.13 -12.52
C ASN A 316 17.97 -12.36 -12.63
N CYS A 317 18.20 -11.71 -13.78
CA CYS A 317 19.24 -10.71 -13.94
C CYS A 317 18.58 -9.34 -14.14
N TYR A 318 19.05 -8.33 -13.41
CA TYR A 318 18.48 -6.98 -13.44
C TYR A 318 19.57 -5.92 -13.23
N ASN A 319 19.24 -4.67 -13.63
CA ASN A 319 19.88 -3.47 -13.14
C ASN A 319 18.91 -2.66 -12.29
N ASN A 320 19.43 -1.79 -11.47
CA ASN A 320 18.71 -0.71 -10.76
C ASN A 320 19.57 0.55 -10.77
#